data_d6a727eb0b942d4d734ebcd9a3a4a7d4
#
_entry.id   d6a727eb0b942d4d734ebcd9a3a4a7d4
#
_cell.length_a   1.000
_cell.length_b   1.000
_cell.length_c   1.000
_cell.angle_alpha   90.00
_cell.angle_beta   90.00
_cell.angle_gamma   90.00
#
_symmetry.space_group_name_H-M   'P 1'
#
loop_
_entity.id
_entity.type
_entity.pdbx_description
1 polymer ?
#
loop_
_entity_poly.entity_id
_entity_poly.type
_entity_poly.pdbx_seq_one_letter_code
_entity_poly.pdbx_strand_id
1 'polypeptide(L)'
;MNTPMKKIFLASIIALTSNVVNCQYSNMTMPQALYGTTFNLNIHESTKQLVSGNPTITGAINNETFWGPTLFINKGDLVHMNVTNGLNESTTLHWHGMHLPAVMDGGPHQVIPAGTLWQPYWTVKQQAATLWYHPHLHETTHAQMTKGIGGFIIVKDTQEAALALPRTYGIDDIVLALTSRSYNATTNTFLSPPSSIRVYGDSMLSNGTPNAQYTLPKQFVRLRILNAEIERGYNLGFSDNRTFYVIGNDGGLLNSPVGVTRLPIHVGERYEILVNLGNDNVGSSIDLKAYNSGQSQSFPGGEPATGGVFGSLLNNTTFNVLHINVGATTATPITVLPTSLITNTYWTAADATVNRTTINITNGQPGPASIPFNFDNTTFSLTMNPKVVNLNDIEKWTIANTNPAVFGHSFHLHDIEFKIVSRNNGTAAAYESGWKDTFFISKGETVSFVGKFDDFADSDVTHPYMYHCHFGGHEDGGMMGQFIVSGALGTNQNETNTSFSLYPNPSSNLLYVNLKDNNTEIYYVTISTITGRVVMMLPQPEWQNGIDISSLESGVYTFQMMDKQTKSLTTRKFIKK
;
A
#
# COMPACT_ATOMS: atom_id res chain seq x y z
N MET A 1 -69.69 53.95 -37.12
CA MET A 1 -68.79 53.10 -37.85
C MET A 1 -67.63 52.70 -36.99
N ASN A 2 -67.73 51.53 -36.33
CA ASN A 2 -66.75 51.02 -35.41
C ASN A 2 -65.93 49.97 -36.13
N THR A 3 -64.62 50.21 -36.23
CA THR A 3 -63.63 49.26 -36.80
C THR A 3 -63.02 48.46 -35.62
N PRO A 4 -62.97 47.11 -35.57
CA PRO A 4 -62.35 46.37 -34.51
C PRO A 4 -60.85 46.26 -34.70
N MET A 5 -60.11 46.62 -33.66
CA MET A 5 -58.69 46.47 -33.50
C MET A 5 -58.30 44.99 -33.30
N LYS A 6 -57.58 44.36 -34.24
CA LYS A 6 -57.03 43.02 -34.10
C LYS A 6 -55.82 43.08 -33.18
N LYS A 7 -55.92 42.40 -32.01
CA LYS A 7 -54.77 42.13 -31.12
C LYS A 7 -53.94 40.99 -31.71
N ILE A 8 -52.70 41.29 -32.10
CA ILE A 8 -51.71 40.30 -32.49
C ILE A 8 -51.03 39.81 -31.20
N PHE A 9 -51.25 38.54 -30.84
CA PHE A 9 -50.49 37.87 -29.79
C PHE A 9 -49.18 37.38 -30.36
N LEU A 10 -48.07 38.00 -29.98
CA LEU A 10 -46.72 37.53 -30.27
C LEU A 10 -46.36 36.46 -29.24
N ALA A 11 -46.41 35.18 -29.62
CA ALA A 11 -45.92 34.06 -28.79
C ALA A 11 -44.40 33.99 -28.89
N SER A 12 -43.70 34.45 -27.84
CA SER A 12 -42.27 34.25 -27.70
C SER A 12 -41.98 32.80 -27.37
N ILE A 13 -41.47 32.06 -28.34
CA ILE A 13 -40.91 30.72 -28.09
C ILE A 13 -39.56 30.90 -27.43
N ILE A 14 -39.48 30.67 -26.12
CA ILE A 14 -38.22 30.54 -25.42
C ILE A 14 -37.70 29.15 -25.75
N ALA A 15 -36.70 29.07 -26.63
CA ALA A 15 -35.92 27.85 -26.85
C ALA A 15 -35.04 27.63 -25.63
N LEU A 16 -35.42 26.72 -24.73
CA LEU A 16 -34.52 26.17 -23.74
C LEU A 16 -33.45 25.35 -24.49
N THR A 17 -32.31 25.94 -24.74
CA THR A 17 -31.11 25.17 -25.10
C THR A 17 -30.66 24.47 -23.80
N SER A 18 -30.99 23.19 -23.66
CA SER A 18 -30.32 22.33 -22.70
C SER A 18 -28.85 22.26 -23.06
N ASN A 19 -28.02 23.01 -22.37
CA ASN A 19 -26.59 22.77 -22.39
C ASN A 19 -26.37 21.37 -21.81
N VAL A 20 -26.26 20.37 -22.67
CA VAL A 20 -25.68 19.08 -22.32
C VAL A 20 -24.24 19.38 -21.97
N VAL A 21 -23.93 19.51 -20.69
CA VAL A 21 -22.55 19.49 -20.22
C VAL A 21 -22.02 18.10 -20.57
N ASN A 22 -21.38 17.98 -21.71
CA ASN A 22 -20.61 16.78 -22.03
C ASN A 22 -19.53 16.68 -20.94
N CYS A 23 -19.69 15.73 -20.05
CA CYS A 23 -18.65 15.37 -19.09
C CYS A 23 -17.46 14.89 -19.93
N GLN A 24 -16.46 15.75 -20.10
CA GLN A 24 -15.29 15.43 -20.90
C GLN A 24 -14.40 14.48 -20.10
N TYR A 25 -14.24 13.25 -20.59
CA TYR A 25 -13.29 12.30 -20.02
C TYR A 25 -11.85 12.71 -20.31
N SER A 26 -10.97 12.45 -19.36
CA SER A 26 -9.53 12.68 -19.47
C SER A 26 -8.79 11.35 -19.61
N ASN A 27 -7.84 11.27 -20.53
CA ASN A 27 -7.04 10.06 -20.68
C ASN A 27 -6.23 9.78 -19.40
N MET A 28 -6.47 8.63 -18.80
CA MET A 28 -5.71 8.17 -17.63
C MET A 28 -4.28 7.87 -18.03
N THR A 29 -3.33 8.35 -17.24
CA THR A 29 -1.91 8.04 -17.41
C THR A 29 -1.55 6.82 -16.58
N MET A 30 -0.82 5.87 -17.19
CA MET A 30 -0.19 4.78 -16.47
C MET A 30 1.10 5.29 -15.82
N PRO A 31 1.35 5.03 -14.52
CA PRO A 31 2.64 5.33 -13.90
C PRO A 31 3.80 4.68 -14.65
N GLN A 32 4.96 5.34 -14.67
CA GLN A 32 6.15 4.77 -15.29
C GLN A 32 6.51 3.42 -14.66
N ALA A 33 6.77 2.40 -15.48
CA ALA A 33 7.25 1.11 -15.01
C ALA A 33 8.77 1.14 -14.83
N LEU A 34 9.25 0.77 -13.64
CA LEU A 34 10.67 0.58 -13.33
C LEU A 34 10.94 -0.89 -13.06
N TYR A 35 12.01 -1.41 -13.64
CA TYR A 35 12.42 -2.81 -13.55
C TYR A 35 13.84 -2.93 -13.00
N GLY A 36 14.12 -3.99 -12.27
CA GLY A 36 15.47 -4.30 -11.78
C GLY A 36 15.49 -4.56 -10.28
N THR A 37 16.68 -4.42 -9.70
CA THR A 37 16.94 -4.68 -8.27
C THR A 37 17.45 -3.45 -7.52
N THR A 38 17.70 -2.35 -8.23
CA THR A 38 18.08 -1.07 -7.62
C THR A 38 17.18 0.04 -8.15
N PHE A 39 16.52 0.75 -7.24
CA PHE A 39 15.57 1.80 -7.56
C PHE A 39 15.99 3.12 -6.93
N ASN A 40 16.07 4.17 -7.73
CA ASN A 40 16.28 5.53 -7.26
C ASN A 40 14.93 6.25 -7.24
N LEU A 41 14.48 6.62 -6.06
CA LEU A 41 13.18 7.26 -5.81
C LEU A 41 13.43 8.64 -5.21
N ASN A 42 13.08 9.68 -5.95
CA ASN A 42 13.17 11.06 -5.48
C ASN A 42 11.77 11.59 -5.18
N ILE A 43 11.45 11.76 -3.91
CA ILE A 43 10.18 12.34 -3.46
C ILE A 43 10.30 13.86 -3.54
N HIS A 44 9.36 14.52 -4.21
CA HIS A 44 9.42 15.97 -4.39
C HIS A 44 8.03 16.61 -4.53
N GLU A 45 7.95 17.92 -4.32
CA GLU A 45 6.77 18.69 -4.67
C GLU A 45 6.67 18.87 -6.18
N SER A 46 5.46 18.79 -6.72
CA SER A 46 5.16 18.93 -8.13
C SER A 46 3.87 19.73 -8.32
N THR A 47 3.40 19.84 -9.56
CA THR A 47 2.10 20.44 -9.88
C THR A 47 1.37 19.63 -10.93
N LYS A 48 0.04 19.56 -10.83
CA LYS A 48 -0.82 18.89 -11.81
C LYS A 48 -2.10 19.68 -12.06
N GLN A 49 -2.54 19.75 -13.30
CA GLN A 49 -3.84 20.32 -13.66
C GLN A 49 -4.94 19.31 -13.34
N LEU A 50 -5.57 19.44 -12.19
CA LEU A 50 -6.64 18.55 -11.73
C LEU A 50 -8.02 19.17 -11.86
N VAL A 51 -8.12 20.48 -11.67
CA VAL A 51 -9.34 21.29 -11.82
C VAL A 51 -9.03 22.51 -12.68
N SER A 52 -10.05 23.19 -13.22
CA SER A 52 -9.86 24.41 -14.03
C SER A 52 -9.22 25.52 -13.20
N GLY A 53 -8.38 26.35 -13.82
CA GLY A 53 -7.67 27.46 -13.17
C GLY A 53 -6.18 27.14 -12.92
N ASN A 54 -5.65 27.50 -11.76
CA ASN A 54 -4.25 27.26 -11.42
C ASN A 54 -3.96 25.76 -11.23
N PRO A 55 -2.78 25.26 -11.60
CA PRO A 55 -2.38 23.89 -11.28
C PRO A 55 -2.39 23.65 -9.77
N THR A 56 -2.80 22.46 -9.37
CA THR A 56 -2.77 22.01 -7.97
C THR A 56 -1.36 21.62 -7.58
N ILE A 57 -0.89 22.07 -6.41
CA ILE A 57 0.35 21.60 -5.81
C ILE A 57 0.16 20.14 -5.37
N THR A 58 1.02 19.26 -5.85
CA THR A 58 1.00 17.81 -5.62
C THR A 58 2.32 17.33 -5.03
N GLY A 59 2.34 16.12 -4.51
CA GLY A 59 3.55 15.36 -4.26
C GLY A 59 3.73 14.30 -5.35
N ALA A 60 4.96 14.01 -5.69
CA ALA A 60 5.29 13.05 -6.73
C ALA A 60 6.62 12.35 -6.44
N ILE A 61 6.87 11.27 -7.16
CA ILE A 61 8.14 10.55 -7.10
C ILE A 61 8.71 10.42 -8.51
N ASN A 62 9.98 10.78 -8.67
CA ASN A 62 10.71 10.83 -9.94
C ASN A 62 10.07 11.82 -10.94
N ASN A 63 9.80 11.38 -12.17
CA ASN A 63 9.27 12.23 -13.24
C ASN A 63 7.73 12.33 -13.24
N GLU A 64 7.06 11.76 -12.24
CA GLU A 64 5.61 11.86 -12.14
C GLU A 64 5.18 13.24 -11.63
N THR A 65 3.90 13.56 -11.78
CA THR A 65 3.31 14.81 -11.31
C THR A 65 2.27 14.62 -10.20
N PHE A 66 1.88 13.39 -9.96
CA PHE A 66 1.02 12.90 -8.89
C PHE A 66 1.21 11.39 -8.86
N TRP A 67 1.42 10.81 -7.67
CA TRP A 67 1.78 9.42 -7.54
C TRP A 67 3.26 9.17 -7.88
N GLY A 68 3.70 7.93 -7.91
CA GLY A 68 5.06 7.52 -8.21
C GLY A 68 5.09 6.37 -9.22
N PRO A 69 6.26 5.94 -9.66
CA PRO A 69 6.42 4.84 -10.61
C PRO A 69 5.92 3.50 -10.04
N THR A 70 5.57 2.58 -10.93
CA THR A 70 5.31 1.18 -10.60
C THR A 70 6.62 0.40 -10.59
N LEU A 71 6.99 -0.18 -9.45
CA LEU A 71 8.21 -0.98 -9.29
C LEU A 71 7.91 -2.45 -9.60
N PHE A 72 8.67 -3.06 -10.51
CA PHE A 72 8.58 -4.48 -10.83
C PHE A 72 9.79 -5.20 -10.26
N ILE A 73 9.55 -6.12 -9.33
CA ILE A 73 10.56 -6.93 -8.64
C ILE A 73 10.19 -8.40 -8.70
N ASN A 74 11.16 -9.29 -8.56
CA ASN A 74 10.89 -10.73 -8.58
C ASN A 74 11.12 -11.34 -7.20
N LYS A 75 10.34 -12.35 -6.87
CA LYS A 75 10.61 -13.20 -5.70
C LYS A 75 12.04 -13.75 -5.76
N GLY A 76 12.78 -13.60 -4.67
CA GLY A 76 14.17 -14.01 -4.52
C GLY A 76 15.20 -12.94 -4.87
N ASP A 77 14.82 -11.82 -5.50
CA ASP A 77 15.73 -10.72 -5.76
C ASP A 77 16.14 -10.02 -4.45
N LEU A 78 17.42 -9.66 -4.35
CA LEU A 78 17.86 -8.69 -3.36
C LEU A 78 17.66 -7.29 -3.95
N VAL A 79 16.74 -6.54 -3.39
CA VAL A 79 16.40 -5.19 -3.86
C VAL A 79 17.03 -4.11 -2.99
N HIS A 80 17.46 -3.03 -3.63
CA HIS A 80 18.03 -1.83 -3.00
C HIS A 80 17.19 -0.62 -3.39
N MET A 81 16.74 0.14 -2.40
CA MET A 81 15.96 1.36 -2.60
C MET A 81 16.80 2.57 -2.19
N ASN A 82 17.04 3.50 -3.09
CA ASN A 82 17.69 4.78 -2.82
C ASN A 82 16.59 5.85 -2.77
N VAL A 83 16.10 6.16 -1.58
CA VAL A 83 14.99 7.10 -1.37
C VAL A 83 15.53 8.45 -0.97
N THR A 84 15.47 9.42 -1.88
CA THR A 84 15.84 10.81 -1.61
C THR A 84 14.60 11.61 -1.23
N ASN A 85 14.63 12.28 -0.08
CA ASN A 85 13.60 13.22 0.30
C ASN A 85 13.91 14.61 -0.24
N GLY A 86 13.33 14.99 -1.36
CA GLY A 86 13.42 16.34 -1.95
C GLY A 86 12.33 17.30 -1.48
N LEU A 87 11.51 16.92 -0.49
CA LEU A 87 10.56 17.83 0.15
C LEU A 87 11.27 18.80 1.11
N ASN A 88 10.59 19.89 1.50
CA ASN A 88 11.05 20.81 2.53
C ASN A 88 10.64 20.38 3.96
N GLU A 89 10.11 19.18 4.10
CA GLU A 89 9.63 18.57 5.35
C GLU A 89 10.14 17.13 5.47
N SER A 90 10.16 16.58 6.67
CA SER A 90 10.49 15.16 6.87
C SER A 90 9.39 14.28 6.30
N THR A 91 9.76 13.06 5.88
CA THR A 91 8.84 12.03 5.41
C THR A 91 9.32 10.65 5.85
N THR A 92 8.59 9.62 5.51
CA THR A 92 9.00 8.22 5.49
C THR A 92 8.56 7.61 4.17
N LEU A 93 8.92 6.36 3.89
CA LEU A 93 8.36 5.61 2.76
C LEU A 93 8.19 4.16 3.17
N HIS A 94 6.97 3.79 3.53
CA HIS A 94 6.60 2.43 3.93
C HIS A 94 6.32 1.57 2.70
N TRP A 95 6.80 0.32 2.75
CA TRP A 95 6.63 -0.68 1.69
C TRP A 95 5.46 -1.61 2.04
N HIS A 96 4.25 -1.11 1.91
CA HIS A 96 3.01 -1.74 2.36
C HIS A 96 2.80 -3.13 1.74
N GLY A 97 2.71 -4.13 2.60
CA GLY A 97 2.56 -5.54 2.24
C GLY A 97 3.88 -6.25 1.96
N MET A 98 5.03 -5.55 2.01
CA MET A 98 6.33 -6.19 1.90
C MET A 98 6.73 -6.87 3.21
N HIS A 99 7.23 -8.09 3.11
CA HIS A 99 7.80 -8.87 4.19
C HIS A 99 9.31 -8.64 4.24
N LEU A 100 9.78 -7.85 5.19
CA LEU A 100 11.12 -7.30 5.24
C LEU A 100 11.54 -6.95 6.68
N PRO A 101 12.85 -6.76 6.99
CA PRO A 101 13.29 -6.39 8.33
C PRO A 101 12.69 -5.08 8.83
N ALA A 102 12.30 -5.01 10.10
CA ALA A 102 11.64 -3.85 10.71
C ALA A 102 12.41 -2.54 10.51
N VAL A 103 13.75 -2.58 10.57
CA VAL A 103 14.62 -1.41 10.31
C VAL A 103 14.56 -0.89 8.87
N MET A 104 13.99 -1.67 7.95
CA MET A 104 13.83 -1.33 6.52
C MET A 104 12.36 -1.04 6.14
N ASP A 105 11.45 -1.12 7.09
CA ASP A 105 10.00 -1.10 6.87
C ASP A 105 9.45 0.26 6.40
N GLY A 106 10.11 1.35 6.78
CA GLY A 106 9.70 2.70 6.39
C GLY A 106 8.52 3.24 7.18
N GLY A 107 8.23 2.66 8.33
CA GLY A 107 7.23 3.13 9.28
C GLY A 107 7.65 4.42 10.00
N PRO A 108 6.90 4.87 11.03
CA PRO A 108 7.11 6.17 11.67
C PRO A 108 8.48 6.32 12.37
N HIS A 109 9.20 5.21 12.58
CA HIS A 109 10.54 5.20 13.19
C HIS A 109 11.68 5.40 12.17
N GLN A 110 11.45 5.25 10.85
CA GLN A 110 12.44 5.43 9.79
C GLN A 110 12.31 6.79 9.10
N VAL A 111 12.45 7.86 9.89
CA VAL A 111 12.31 9.24 9.39
C VAL A 111 13.39 9.58 8.37
N ILE A 112 12.99 10.13 7.23
CA ILE A 112 13.86 10.66 6.18
C ILE A 112 13.79 12.20 6.25
N PRO A 113 14.75 12.88 6.87
CA PRO A 113 14.79 14.33 6.94
C PRO A 113 14.84 14.99 5.55
N ALA A 114 14.38 16.23 5.44
CA ALA A 114 14.46 17.00 4.19
C ALA A 114 15.89 17.02 3.62
N GLY A 115 16.03 16.78 2.32
CA GLY A 115 17.30 16.77 1.60
C GLY A 115 18.20 15.56 1.87
N THR A 116 17.73 14.52 2.57
CA THR A 116 18.54 13.33 2.90
C THR A 116 18.18 12.11 2.06
N LEU A 117 19.08 11.12 2.08
CA LEU A 117 18.94 9.83 1.40
C LEU A 117 18.78 8.72 2.43
N TRP A 118 17.78 7.83 2.22
CA TRP A 118 17.57 6.59 2.96
C TRP A 118 17.75 5.41 2.01
N GLN A 119 18.46 4.34 2.44
CA GLN A 119 18.86 3.24 1.57
C GLN A 119 18.48 1.87 2.15
N PRO A 120 17.20 1.53 2.26
CA PRO A 120 16.77 0.21 2.68
C PRO A 120 17.02 -0.83 1.58
N TYR A 121 17.21 -2.08 2.03
CA TYR A 121 17.39 -3.23 1.14
C TYR A 121 16.86 -4.49 1.80
N TRP A 122 16.35 -5.41 0.99
CA TRP A 122 15.86 -6.72 1.49
C TRP A 122 15.80 -7.74 0.35
N THR A 123 15.74 -9.03 0.73
CA THR A 123 15.40 -10.09 -0.23
C THR A 123 13.89 -10.26 -0.30
N VAL A 124 13.33 -10.19 -1.51
CA VAL A 124 11.89 -10.32 -1.75
C VAL A 124 11.45 -11.76 -1.48
N LYS A 125 10.63 -11.97 -0.44
CA LYS A 125 10.16 -13.30 -0.02
C LYS A 125 8.75 -13.61 -0.47
N GLN A 126 7.92 -12.61 -0.69
CA GLN A 126 6.52 -12.75 -1.08
C GLN A 126 6.37 -13.51 -2.40
N GLN A 127 5.21 -14.14 -2.57
CA GLN A 127 4.71 -14.60 -3.85
C GLN A 127 4.28 -13.41 -4.73
N ALA A 128 3.94 -13.69 -6.01
CA ALA A 128 3.44 -12.66 -6.92
C ALA A 128 2.20 -11.97 -6.36
N ALA A 129 2.27 -10.65 -6.21
CA ALA A 129 1.24 -9.82 -5.60
C ALA A 129 1.28 -8.38 -6.12
N THR A 130 0.19 -7.66 -5.89
CA THR A 130 0.11 -6.21 -6.08
C THR A 130 0.22 -5.53 -4.72
N LEU A 131 1.36 -4.91 -4.47
CA LEU A 131 1.69 -4.15 -3.28
C LEU A 131 1.85 -2.68 -3.62
N TRP A 132 2.15 -1.84 -2.64
CA TRP A 132 2.33 -0.41 -2.87
C TRP A 132 3.28 0.21 -1.84
N TYR A 133 3.65 1.48 -2.03
CA TYR A 133 4.46 2.23 -1.10
C TYR A 133 3.86 3.62 -0.88
N HIS A 134 3.97 4.14 0.35
CA HIS A 134 3.39 5.43 0.73
C HIS A 134 4.09 6.03 1.96
N PRO A 135 3.93 7.34 2.24
CA PRO A 135 4.39 7.95 3.48
C PRO A 135 3.69 7.35 4.70
N HIS A 136 4.41 7.26 5.82
CA HIS A 136 3.90 6.74 7.09
C HIS A 136 4.46 7.52 8.29
N LEU A 137 4.80 8.79 8.11
CA LEU A 137 5.32 9.61 9.19
C LEU A 137 4.17 10.07 10.09
N HIS A 138 4.22 9.69 11.38
CA HIS A 138 3.21 10.03 12.38
C HIS A 138 2.86 11.53 12.36
N GLU A 139 1.58 11.85 12.43
CA GLU A 139 0.98 13.19 12.35
C GLU A 139 1.03 13.88 10.95
N THR A 140 1.59 13.23 9.92
CA THR A 140 1.68 13.81 8.57
C THR A 140 1.29 12.88 7.43
N THR A 141 0.98 11.61 7.71
CA THR A 141 0.59 10.61 6.71
C THR A 141 -0.58 11.09 5.86
N HIS A 142 -1.65 11.59 6.50
CA HIS A 142 -2.84 12.12 5.81
C HIS A 142 -2.47 13.23 4.83
N ALA A 143 -1.70 14.22 5.26
CA ALA A 143 -1.34 15.37 4.43
C ALA A 143 -0.48 14.97 3.22
N GLN A 144 0.52 14.12 3.44
CA GLN A 144 1.45 13.69 2.39
C GLN A 144 0.77 12.74 1.38
N MET A 145 -0.06 11.80 1.84
CA MET A 145 -0.88 10.95 0.96
C MET A 145 -1.92 11.76 0.16
N THR A 146 -2.52 12.80 0.76
CA THR A 146 -3.45 13.69 0.05
C THR A 146 -2.77 14.38 -1.11
N LYS A 147 -1.50 14.79 -0.96
CA LYS A 147 -0.70 15.36 -2.05
C LYS A 147 -0.41 14.36 -3.18
N GLY A 148 -0.53 13.05 -2.95
CA GLY A 148 -0.35 12.01 -3.97
C GLY A 148 1.01 11.32 -3.93
N ILE A 149 1.71 11.34 -2.79
CA ILE A 149 2.95 10.57 -2.62
C ILE A 149 2.58 9.10 -2.39
N GLY A 150 3.05 8.21 -3.28
CA GLY A 150 2.81 6.77 -3.24
C GLY A 150 3.05 6.12 -4.59
N GLY A 151 2.98 4.79 -4.69
CA GLY A 151 3.15 4.07 -5.96
C GLY A 151 2.98 2.57 -5.79
N PHE A 152 2.88 1.84 -6.89
CA PHE A 152 2.71 0.39 -6.88
C PHE A 152 4.05 -0.37 -6.82
N ILE A 153 4.00 -1.56 -6.19
CA ILE A 153 5.03 -2.58 -6.30
C ILE A 153 4.36 -3.84 -6.86
N ILE A 154 4.85 -4.35 -7.97
CA ILE A 154 4.38 -5.60 -8.57
C ILE A 154 5.46 -6.66 -8.34
N VAL A 155 5.17 -7.58 -7.44
CA VAL A 155 6.01 -8.76 -7.23
C VAL A 155 5.66 -9.80 -8.29
N LYS A 156 6.67 -10.40 -8.90
CA LYS A 156 6.54 -11.49 -9.87
C LYS A 156 7.19 -12.76 -9.34
N ASP A 157 6.63 -13.91 -9.73
CA ASP A 157 7.23 -15.23 -9.47
C ASP A 157 6.97 -16.20 -10.63
N THR A 158 7.55 -17.38 -10.52
CA THR A 158 7.42 -18.43 -11.54
C THR A 158 6.04 -19.06 -11.58
N GLN A 159 5.29 -19.06 -10.48
CA GLN A 159 3.94 -19.64 -10.44
C GLN A 159 2.95 -18.75 -11.18
N GLU A 160 2.96 -17.45 -10.92
CA GLU A 160 2.14 -16.48 -11.67
C GLU A 160 2.52 -16.47 -13.16
N ALA A 161 3.83 -16.49 -13.47
CA ALA A 161 4.33 -16.47 -14.85
C ALA A 161 3.89 -17.69 -15.69
N ALA A 162 3.60 -18.82 -15.05
CA ALA A 162 3.12 -20.04 -15.73
C ALA A 162 1.62 -19.99 -16.09
N LEU A 163 0.86 -19.02 -15.56
CA LEU A 163 -0.58 -18.90 -15.80
C LEU A 163 -0.86 -18.11 -17.10
N ALA A 164 -1.96 -18.47 -17.78
CA ALA A 164 -2.48 -17.70 -18.91
C ALA A 164 -3.26 -16.47 -18.40
N LEU A 165 -2.55 -15.45 -17.93
CA LEU A 165 -3.13 -14.19 -17.43
C LEU A 165 -2.67 -13.02 -18.29
N PRO A 166 -3.48 -11.95 -18.42
CA PRO A 166 -3.04 -10.68 -18.97
C PRO A 166 -1.85 -10.14 -18.17
N ARG A 167 -0.77 -9.66 -18.85
CA ARG A 167 0.45 -9.20 -18.18
C ARG A 167 1.24 -8.14 -18.92
N THR A 168 0.69 -7.59 -20.00
CA THR A 168 1.32 -6.47 -20.72
C THR A 168 0.92 -5.17 -20.07
N TYR A 169 1.84 -4.62 -19.23
CA TYR A 169 1.62 -3.41 -18.47
C TYR A 169 1.17 -2.24 -19.35
N GLY A 170 0.08 -1.59 -18.96
CA GLY A 170 -0.52 -0.48 -19.69
C GLY A 170 -1.32 -0.88 -20.94
N ILE A 171 -1.44 -2.17 -21.25
CA ILE A 171 -2.24 -2.68 -22.38
C ILE A 171 -3.38 -3.56 -21.86
N ASP A 172 -3.07 -4.69 -21.26
CA ASP A 172 -4.05 -5.64 -20.71
C ASP A 172 -3.83 -5.97 -19.22
N ASP A 173 -2.77 -5.43 -18.61
CA ASP A 173 -2.47 -5.46 -17.17
C ASP A 173 -2.33 -4.01 -16.68
N ILE A 174 -3.34 -3.53 -15.95
CA ILE A 174 -3.55 -2.11 -15.62
C ILE A 174 -3.53 -1.95 -14.11
N VAL A 175 -2.64 -1.10 -13.60
CA VAL A 175 -2.71 -0.64 -12.19
C VAL A 175 -3.72 0.51 -12.09
N LEU A 176 -4.52 0.50 -11.02
CA LEU A 176 -5.59 1.46 -10.81
C LEU A 176 -5.64 1.89 -9.34
N ALA A 177 -5.01 3.03 -9.03
CA ALA A 177 -5.08 3.66 -7.72
C ALA A 177 -6.34 4.53 -7.64
N LEU A 178 -7.21 4.23 -6.68
CA LEU A 178 -8.46 4.93 -6.44
C LEU A 178 -8.25 5.96 -5.34
N THR A 179 -8.54 7.23 -5.65
CA THR A 179 -8.49 8.31 -4.68
C THR A 179 -9.62 9.31 -4.96
N SER A 180 -10.04 10.05 -3.95
CA SER A 180 -10.90 11.23 -4.15
C SER A 180 -10.29 12.45 -3.44
N ARG A 181 -10.51 13.63 -4.00
CA ARG A 181 -9.94 14.88 -3.46
C ARG A 181 -10.97 16.00 -3.46
N SER A 182 -10.85 16.88 -2.48
CA SER A 182 -11.54 18.17 -2.44
C SER A 182 -10.53 19.31 -2.57
N TYR A 183 -10.95 20.39 -3.18
CA TYR A 183 -10.09 21.53 -3.52
C TYR A 183 -10.60 22.81 -2.89
N ASN A 184 -9.69 23.67 -2.50
CA ASN A 184 -10.01 25.07 -2.18
C ASN A 184 -10.41 25.78 -3.49
N ALA A 185 -11.62 26.35 -3.53
CA ALA A 185 -12.18 26.95 -4.74
C ALA A 185 -11.39 28.19 -5.26
N THR A 186 -10.58 28.81 -4.41
CA THR A 186 -9.82 30.01 -4.77
C THR A 186 -8.39 29.68 -5.21
N THR A 187 -7.75 28.73 -4.51
CA THR A 187 -6.32 28.43 -4.69
C THR A 187 -6.06 27.15 -5.46
N ASN A 188 -7.08 26.31 -5.67
CA ASN A 188 -6.98 24.97 -6.24
C ASN A 188 -6.06 24.02 -5.45
N THR A 189 -5.71 24.36 -4.21
CA THR A 189 -4.95 23.46 -3.32
C THR A 189 -5.86 22.37 -2.75
N PHE A 190 -5.29 21.24 -2.41
CA PHE A 190 -6.05 20.19 -1.72
C PHE A 190 -6.55 20.66 -0.35
N LEU A 191 -7.76 20.24 0.00
CA LEU A 191 -8.27 20.37 1.35
C LEU A 191 -7.75 19.15 2.16
N SER A 192 -6.83 19.42 3.08
CA SER A 192 -6.23 18.43 3.98
C SER A 192 -5.76 19.10 5.27
N PRO A 193 -5.46 18.36 6.32
CA PRO A 193 -4.85 18.92 7.51
C PRO A 193 -3.54 19.67 7.18
N PRO A 194 -3.22 20.73 7.91
CA PRO A 194 -4.01 21.39 8.98
C PRO A 194 -5.08 22.36 8.46
N SER A 195 -5.16 22.62 7.15
CA SER A 195 -6.06 23.62 6.56
C SER A 195 -7.52 23.17 6.49
N SER A 196 -7.80 21.88 6.56
CA SER A 196 -9.13 21.29 6.53
C SER A 196 -9.15 19.97 7.30
N ILE A 197 -10.24 19.73 8.00
CA ILE A 197 -10.53 18.45 8.67
C ILE A 197 -11.38 17.53 7.79
N ARG A 198 -11.63 17.87 6.52
CA ARG A 198 -12.38 17.01 5.59
C ARG A 198 -11.57 15.78 5.24
N VAL A 199 -12.20 14.62 5.37
CA VAL A 199 -11.58 13.32 5.12
C VAL A 199 -12.00 12.72 3.77
N TYR A 200 -13.17 13.11 3.23
CA TYR A 200 -13.69 12.61 1.95
C TYR A 200 -13.56 13.65 0.85
N GLY A 201 -13.08 13.21 -0.31
CA GLY A 201 -12.99 14.02 -1.52
C GLY A 201 -14.33 14.14 -2.25
N ASP A 202 -14.52 15.26 -2.98
CA ASP A 202 -15.69 15.54 -3.83
C ASP A 202 -15.47 15.12 -5.28
N SER A 203 -14.23 14.88 -5.69
CA SER A 203 -13.84 14.54 -7.06
C SER A 203 -13.07 13.22 -7.08
N MET A 204 -13.58 12.24 -7.82
CA MET A 204 -12.92 10.95 -8.03
C MET A 204 -11.71 11.11 -8.96
N LEU A 205 -10.59 10.50 -8.56
CA LEU A 205 -9.35 10.42 -9.35
C LEU A 205 -8.93 8.95 -9.50
N SER A 206 -8.66 8.53 -10.73
CA SER A 206 -8.04 7.23 -11.04
C SER A 206 -6.62 7.46 -11.55
N ASN A 207 -5.61 6.92 -10.88
CA ASN A 207 -4.20 7.24 -11.09
C ASN A 207 -3.95 8.77 -11.15
N GLY A 208 -4.60 9.53 -10.25
CA GLY A 208 -4.51 10.98 -10.22
C GLY A 208 -5.14 11.69 -11.43
N THR A 209 -6.04 11.05 -12.18
CA THR A 209 -6.74 11.62 -13.34
C THR A 209 -8.23 11.77 -13.01
N PRO A 210 -8.80 12.99 -13.02
CA PRO A 210 -10.23 13.20 -12.84
C PRO A 210 -11.01 12.77 -14.08
N ASN A 211 -12.24 12.25 -13.89
CA ASN A 211 -13.08 11.75 -14.99
C ASN A 211 -12.29 10.83 -15.95
N ALA A 212 -11.56 9.88 -15.40
CA ALA A 212 -10.62 9.07 -16.12
C ALA A 212 -11.27 8.20 -17.21
N GLN A 213 -10.65 8.13 -18.39
CA GLN A 213 -10.92 7.12 -19.40
C GLN A 213 -9.66 6.39 -19.81
N TYR A 214 -9.83 5.13 -20.25
CA TYR A 214 -8.74 4.31 -20.76
C TYR A 214 -9.24 3.36 -21.86
N THR A 215 -8.40 3.07 -22.85
CA THR A 215 -8.74 2.11 -23.91
C THR A 215 -8.15 0.76 -23.58
N LEU A 216 -9.00 -0.26 -23.49
CA LEU A 216 -8.63 -1.63 -23.18
C LEU A 216 -8.96 -2.57 -24.35
N PRO A 217 -8.15 -3.61 -24.61
CA PRO A 217 -8.36 -4.52 -25.73
C PRO A 217 -9.56 -5.44 -25.49
N LYS A 218 -10.22 -5.82 -26.60
CA LYS A 218 -11.36 -6.76 -26.65
C LYS A 218 -10.92 -8.19 -26.29
N GLN A 219 -10.63 -8.45 -25.01
CA GLN A 219 -10.17 -9.74 -24.47
C GLN A 219 -10.37 -9.75 -22.94
N PHE A 220 -9.88 -10.76 -22.22
CA PHE A 220 -9.70 -10.61 -20.77
C PHE A 220 -8.64 -9.55 -20.48
N VAL A 221 -8.94 -8.67 -19.54
CA VAL A 221 -8.05 -7.62 -19.03
C VAL A 221 -7.91 -7.77 -17.53
N ARG A 222 -6.71 -7.60 -17.01
CA ARG A 222 -6.38 -7.58 -15.58
C ARG A 222 -6.36 -6.16 -15.08
N LEU A 223 -7.17 -5.87 -14.06
CA LEU A 223 -7.07 -4.63 -13.31
C LEU A 223 -6.53 -4.93 -11.92
N ARG A 224 -5.43 -4.27 -11.54
CA ARG A 224 -4.80 -4.32 -10.23
C ARG A 224 -5.26 -3.09 -9.47
N ILE A 225 -6.28 -3.25 -8.66
CA ILE A 225 -6.98 -2.15 -8.00
C ILE A 225 -6.43 -1.98 -6.59
N LEU A 226 -6.04 -0.75 -6.27
CA LEU A 226 -5.66 -0.30 -4.94
C LEU A 226 -6.63 0.78 -4.48
N ASN A 227 -7.21 0.64 -3.31
CA ASN A 227 -7.87 1.76 -2.66
C ASN A 227 -6.82 2.60 -1.89
N ALA A 228 -6.31 3.64 -2.55
CA ALA A 228 -5.31 4.58 -2.01
C ALA A 228 -5.95 5.85 -1.42
N GLU A 229 -7.17 5.72 -0.94
CA GLU A 229 -7.90 6.80 -0.28
C GLU A 229 -7.32 7.15 1.09
N ILE A 230 -7.80 8.28 1.60
CA ILE A 230 -7.56 8.63 2.98
C ILE A 230 -8.52 7.88 3.90
N GLU A 231 -9.82 7.81 3.54
CA GLU A 231 -10.82 7.11 4.38
C GLU A 231 -11.96 6.47 3.58
N ARG A 232 -12.20 6.83 2.30
CA ARG A 232 -13.37 6.35 1.54
C ARG A 232 -13.24 4.89 1.10
N GLY A 233 -14.33 4.11 1.27
CA GLY A 233 -14.52 2.82 0.64
C GLY A 233 -15.27 2.93 -0.70
N TYR A 234 -15.12 1.92 -1.55
CA TYR A 234 -15.78 1.80 -2.85
C TYR A 234 -16.47 0.44 -2.98
N ASN A 235 -17.73 0.43 -3.41
CA ASN A 235 -18.41 -0.80 -3.80
C ASN A 235 -18.38 -0.90 -5.34
N LEU A 236 -17.33 -1.51 -5.88
CA LEU A 236 -17.02 -1.51 -7.31
C LEU A 236 -17.93 -2.45 -8.10
N GLY A 237 -18.25 -2.06 -9.33
CA GLY A 237 -18.97 -2.88 -10.29
C GLY A 237 -19.06 -2.22 -11.66
N PHE A 238 -19.37 -3.00 -12.69
CA PHE A 238 -19.52 -2.47 -14.05
C PHE A 238 -20.93 -1.96 -14.31
N SER A 239 -21.07 -0.97 -15.20
CA SER A 239 -22.32 -0.27 -15.48
C SER A 239 -23.40 -1.16 -16.10
N ASP A 240 -23.03 -2.24 -16.77
CA ASP A 240 -23.93 -3.26 -17.31
C ASP A 240 -24.18 -4.43 -16.37
N ASN A 241 -23.64 -4.36 -15.15
CA ASN A 241 -23.77 -5.39 -14.11
C ASN A 241 -23.15 -6.75 -14.48
N ARG A 242 -22.17 -6.77 -15.42
CA ARG A 242 -21.46 -8.01 -15.77
C ARG A 242 -20.71 -8.60 -14.60
N THR A 243 -20.54 -9.92 -14.61
CA THR A 243 -19.64 -10.62 -13.72
C THR A 243 -18.19 -10.32 -14.11
N PHE A 244 -17.38 -10.05 -13.12
CA PHE A 244 -15.91 -10.01 -13.20
C PHE A 244 -15.33 -10.93 -12.14
N TYR A 245 -14.06 -11.27 -12.25
CA TYR A 245 -13.48 -12.34 -11.45
C TYR A 245 -12.33 -11.82 -10.61
N VAL A 246 -12.47 -11.90 -9.28
CA VAL A 246 -11.35 -11.65 -8.37
C VAL A 246 -10.39 -12.82 -8.47
N ILE A 247 -9.14 -12.54 -8.81
CA ILE A 247 -8.07 -13.54 -8.96
C ILE A 247 -6.98 -13.39 -7.90
N GLY A 248 -6.92 -12.26 -7.21
CA GLY A 248 -5.95 -11.99 -6.16
C GLY A 248 -6.44 -10.91 -5.22
N ASN A 249 -5.84 -10.87 -4.05
CA ASN A 249 -6.00 -9.84 -3.04
C ASN A 249 -4.63 -9.43 -2.49
N ASP A 250 -4.56 -8.78 -1.33
CA ASP A 250 -3.36 -8.12 -0.79
C ASP A 250 -2.09 -8.95 -0.93
N GLY A 251 -2.10 -10.20 -0.48
CA GLY A 251 -0.95 -11.09 -0.46
C GLY A 251 -0.81 -12.00 -1.70
N GLY A 252 -1.51 -11.70 -2.80
CA GLY A 252 -1.34 -12.39 -4.09
C GLY A 252 -2.53 -13.17 -4.60
N LEU A 253 -2.25 -14.14 -5.48
CA LEU A 253 -3.30 -14.86 -6.18
C LEU A 253 -4.10 -15.79 -5.26
N LEU A 254 -5.40 -15.90 -5.54
CA LEU A 254 -6.30 -16.90 -4.95
C LEU A 254 -6.02 -18.30 -5.53
N ASN A 255 -6.62 -19.31 -4.94
CA ASN A 255 -6.55 -20.68 -5.50
C ASN A 255 -7.35 -20.83 -6.80
N SER A 256 -8.43 -20.05 -6.94
CA SER A 256 -9.28 -20.03 -8.13
C SER A 256 -9.97 -18.67 -8.27
N PRO A 257 -10.38 -18.27 -9.49
CA PRO A 257 -11.14 -17.04 -9.70
C PRO A 257 -12.49 -17.05 -8.96
N VAL A 258 -12.86 -15.93 -8.37
CA VAL A 258 -14.15 -15.74 -7.68
C VAL A 258 -14.99 -14.74 -8.45
N GLY A 259 -16.11 -15.21 -9.05
CA GLY A 259 -17.04 -14.35 -9.81
C GLY A 259 -17.89 -13.49 -8.91
N VAL A 260 -17.90 -12.17 -9.17
CA VAL A 260 -18.70 -11.18 -8.46
C VAL A 260 -19.27 -10.15 -9.43
N THR A 261 -20.35 -9.45 -9.04
CA THR A 261 -20.87 -8.28 -9.74
C THR A 261 -20.67 -7.00 -8.95
N ARG A 262 -20.28 -7.14 -7.68
CA ARG A 262 -19.93 -6.05 -6.75
C ARG A 262 -18.75 -6.50 -5.91
N LEU A 263 -17.80 -5.57 -5.70
CA LEU A 263 -16.61 -5.80 -4.90
C LEU A 263 -16.40 -4.60 -3.97
N PRO A 264 -16.71 -4.73 -2.67
CA PRO A 264 -16.27 -3.75 -1.70
C PRO A 264 -14.74 -3.74 -1.62
N ILE A 265 -14.17 -2.56 -1.61
CA ILE A 265 -12.73 -2.35 -1.41
C ILE A 265 -12.53 -1.15 -0.48
N HIS A 266 -11.76 -1.33 0.58
CA HIS A 266 -11.50 -0.31 1.59
C HIS A 266 -10.04 0.14 1.57
N VAL A 267 -9.74 1.19 2.31
CA VAL A 267 -8.44 1.84 2.30
C VAL A 267 -7.32 0.85 2.64
N GLY A 268 -6.28 0.84 1.82
CA GLY A 268 -5.14 -0.06 1.93
C GLY A 268 -5.35 -1.43 1.26
N GLU A 269 -6.58 -1.85 0.98
CA GLU A 269 -6.84 -3.13 0.32
C GLU A 269 -6.46 -3.10 -1.16
N ARG A 270 -5.99 -4.24 -1.67
CA ARG A 270 -5.73 -4.48 -3.10
C ARG A 270 -6.52 -5.69 -3.56
N TYR A 271 -7.06 -5.58 -4.78
CA TYR A 271 -7.66 -6.70 -5.48
C TYR A 271 -7.18 -6.73 -6.92
N GLU A 272 -6.90 -7.92 -7.41
CA GLU A 272 -6.66 -8.17 -8.82
C GLU A 272 -7.90 -8.81 -9.43
N ILE A 273 -8.43 -8.20 -10.47
CA ILE A 273 -9.64 -8.69 -11.14
C ILE A 273 -9.39 -8.97 -12.62
N LEU A 274 -10.09 -9.95 -13.16
CA LEU A 274 -10.23 -10.16 -14.59
C LEU A 274 -11.61 -9.72 -15.06
N VAL A 275 -11.67 -8.83 -16.03
CA VAL A 275 -12.89 -8.47 -16.75
C VAL A 275 -12.83 -8.97 -18.18
N ASN A 276 -13.92 -9.59 -18.66
CA ASN A 276 -14.02 -10.07 -20.03
C ASN A 276 -14.66 -9.00 -20.92
N LEU A 277 -13.88 -8.43 -21.82
CA LEU A 277 -14.32 -7.51 -22.90
C LEU A 277 -14.43 -8.22 -24.25
N GLY A 278 -14.20 -9.54 -24.30
CA GLY A 278 -14.17 -10.31 -25.56
C GLY A 278 -15.51 -10.33 -26.34
N ASN A 279 -16.63 -10.09 -25.65
CA ASN A 279 -17.95 -10.03 -26.28
C ASN A 279 -18.38 -8.61 -26.65
N ASP A 280 -17.64 -7.57 -26.24
CA ASP A 280 -17.97 -6.18 -26.54
C ASP A 280 -17.55 -5.81 -27.96
N ASN A 281 -18.20 -4.81 -28.55
CA ASN A 281 -17.82 -4.31 -29.86
C ASN A 281 -16.65 -3.32 -29.74
N VAL A 282 -15.68 -3.40 -30.64
CA VAL A 282 -14.66 -2.36 -30.77
C VAL A 282 -15.33 -1.00 -31.02
N GLY A 283 -14.93 0.01 -30.25
CA GLY A 283 -15.52 1.35 -30.27
C GLY A 283 -16.72 1.52 -29.31
N SER A 284 -17.20 0.45 -28.64
CA SER A 284 -18.15 0.59 -27.53
C SER A 284 -17.43 1.01 -26.25
N SER A 285 -18.19 1.36 -25.23
CA SER A 285 -17.64 1.71 -23.92
C SER A 285 -18.45 1.11 -22.78
N ILE A 286 -17.81 0.96 -21.62
CA ILE A 286 -18.40 0.52 -20.36
C ILE A 286 -17.73 1.27 -19.20
N ASP A 287 -18.47 1.54 -18.12
CA ASP A 287 -17.92 2.19 -16.94
C ASP A 287 -17.67 1.18 -15.81
N LEU A 288 -16.50 1.27 -15.19
CA LEU A 288 -16.30 0.81 -13.81
C LEU A 288 -16.83 1.90 -12.89
N LYS A 289 -17.72 1.56 -11.98
CA LYS A 289 -18.39 2.48 -11.07
C LYS A 289 -18.21 2.09 -9.62
N ALA A 290 -18.32 3.06 -8.73
CA ALA A 290 -18.55 2.86 -7.31
C ALA A 290 -20.05 2.97 -7.02
N TYR A 291 -20.65 1.90 -6.53
CA TYR A 291 -22.06 1.79 -6.15
C TYR A 291 -22.19 2.04 -4.65
N ASN A 292 -21.87 3.27 -4.22
CA ASN A 292 -21.95 3.66 -2.80
C ASN A 292 -23.36 4.12 -2.40
N SER A 293 -24.27 4.30 -3.34
CA SER A 293 -25.68 4.62 -3.06
C SER A 293 -26.33 3.48 -2.30
N GLY A 294 -26.99 3.80 -1.18
CA GLY A 294 -27.69 2.84 -0.33
C GLY A 294 -26.76 2.07 0.62
N GLN A 295 -25.47 2.36 0.66
CA GLN A 295 -24.57 1.80 1.67
C GLN A 295 -24.93 2.36 3.06
N SER A 296 -24.67 1.56 4.10
CA SER A 296 -24.87 1.99 5.49
C SER A 296 -23.86 3.09 5.88
N GLN A 297 -24.18 3.84 6.92
CA GLN A 297 -23.24 4.85 7.47
C GLN A 297 -21.97 4.23 8.09
N SER A 298 -21.92 2.91 8.30
CA SER A 298 -20.69 2.23 8.73
C SER A 298 -19.77 1.90 7.56
N PHE A 299 -20.24 2.04 6.32
CA PHE A 299 -19.43 1.95 5.11
C PHE A 299 -18.89 3.35 4.80
N PRO A 300 -17.56 3.57 4.78
CA PRO A 300 -16.97 4.88 4.53
C PRO A 300 -17.35 5.43 3.15
N GLY A 301 -18.10 6.54 3.13
CA GLY A 301 -18.73 7.10 1.92
C GLY A 301 -20.20 6.71 1.76
N GLY A 302 -20.80 5.96 2.70
CA GLY A 302 -22.23 5.74 2.83
C GLY A 302 -22.97 6.83 3.61
N GLU A 303 -22.25 7.77 4.22
CA GLU A 303 -22.79 8.88 4.99
C GLU A 303 -23.54 9.88 4.09
N PRO A 304 -24.43 10.74 4.66
CA PRO A 304 -25.08 11.78 3.89
C PRO A 304 -24.09 12.75 3.22
N ALA A 305 -24.45 13.30 2.06
CA ALA A 305 -23.63 14.25 1.32
C ALA A 305 -23.33 15.54 2.10
N THR A 306 -24.22 15.92 3.03
CA THR A 306 -24.11 17.16 3.82
C THR A 306 -23.71 16.84 5.25
N GLY A 307 -22.73 17.57 5.79
CA GLY A 307 -22.43 17.58 7.23
C GLY A 307 -20.98 17.33 7.61
N GLY A 308 -20.35 18.34 8.24
CA GLY A 308 -19.11 18.23 8.98
C GLY A 308 -17.90 17.67 8.19
N VAL A 309 -17.06 16.95 8.90
CA VAL A 309 -15.81 16.35 8.38
C VAL A 309 -16.05 15.27 7.34
N PHE A 310 -17.19 14.58 7.39
CA PHE A 310 -17.56 13.47 6.50
C PHE A 310 -18.43 13.91 5.31
N GLY A 311 -18.73 15.21 5.16
CA GLY A 311 -19.53 15.70 4.03
C GLY A 311 -18.76 15.61 2.71
N SER A 312 -19.40 15.02 1.67
CA SER A 312 -18.85 14.95 0.31
C SER A 312 -19.95 14.75 -0.72
N LEU A 313 -19.79 15.32 -1.91
CA LEU A 313 -20.70 15.16 -3.04
C LEU A 313 -20.78 13.70 -3.54
N LEU A 314 -19.77 12.88 -3.27
CA LEU A 314 -19.72 11.47 -3.66
C LEU A 314 -20.35 10.54 -2.63
N ASN A 315 -20.70 11.04 -1.44
CA ASN A 315 -21.29 10.21 -0.39
C ASN A 315 -22.67 9.68 -0.78
N ASN A 316 -22.90 8.41 -0.49
CA ASN A 316 -24.17 7.71 -0.74
C ASN A 316 -24.67 7.90 -2.19
N THR A 317 -23.73 7.97 -3.15
CA THR A 317 -24.04 8.11 -4.57
C THR A 317 -23.39 6.99 -5.38
N THR A 318 -23.84 6.82 -6.63
CA THR A 318 -23.19 5.98 -7.62
C THR A 318 -22.45 6.87 -8.61
N PHE A 319 -21.15 6.69 -8.77
CA PHE A 319 -20.30 7.54 -9.61
C PHE A 319 -19.30 6.73 -10.43
N ASN A 320 -18.77 7.33 -11.51
CA ASN A 320 -17.79 6.69 -12.37
C ASN A 320 -16.40 6.70 -11.70
N VAL A 321 -15.72 5.56 -11.82
CA VAL A 321 -14.32 5.36 -11.42
C VAL A 321 -13.43 5.37 -12.66
N LEU A 322 -13.80 4.63 -13.72
CA LEU A 322 -13.06 4.58 -14.96
C LEU A 322 -14.02 4.35 -16.12
N HIS A 323 -13.97 5.22 -17.13
CA HIS A 323 -14.62 5.01 -18.43
C HIS A 323 -13.70 4.16 -19.31
N ILE A 324 -14.17 3.00 -19.75
CA ILE A 324 -13.39 2.04 -20.51
C ILE A 324 -13.88 2.05 -21.96
N ASN A 325 -13.00 2.43 -22.87
CA ASN A 325 -13.24 2.30 -24.31
C ASN A 325 -12.71 0.93 -24.77
N VAL A 326 -13.50 0.20 -25.56
CA VAL A 326 -13.12 -1.12 -26.07
C VAL A 326 -12.34 -0.97 -27.36
N GLY A 327 -11.05 -1.31 -27.32
CA GLY A 327 -10.14 -1.29 -28.47
C GLY A 327 -10.04 -2.65 -29.17
N ALA A 328 -9.21 -2.71 -30.21
CA ALA A 328 -8.92 -3.98 -30.89
C ALA A 328 -8.19 -4.97 -29.97
N THR A 329 -8.33 -6.26 -30.24
CA THR A 329 -7.57 -7.31 -29.55
C THR A 329 -6.07 -7.15 -29.75
N THR A 330 -5.28 -7.62 -28.79
CA THR A 330 -3.82 -7.73 -28.94
C THR A 330 -3.45 -8.90 -29.89
N ALA A 331 -2.17 -9.00 -30.25
CA ALA A 331 -1.69 -10.09 -31.11
C ALA A 331 -1.83 -11.49 -30.43
N THR A 332 -1.76 -11.53 -29.10
CA THR A 332 -1.86 -12.78 -28.30
C THR A 332 -2.90 -12.59 -27.20
N PRO A 333 -4.21 -12.56 -27.54
CA PRO A 333 -5.25 -12.25 -26.56
C PRO A 333 -5.47 -13.40 -25.58
N ILE A 334 -5.68 -13.06 -24.31
CA ILE A 334 -6.20 -14.00 -23.32
C ILE A 334 -7.73 -14.04 -23.48
N THR A 335 -8.27 -15.18 -23.88
CA THR A 335 -9.71 -15.35 -24.17
C THR A 335 -10.41 -16.35 -23.27
N VAL A 336 -9.66 -17.08 -22.46
CA VAL A 336 -10.16 -18.13 -21.55
C VAL A 336 -9.86 -17.74 -20.11
N LEU A 337 -10.88 -17.81 -19.26
CA LEU A 337 -10.72 -17.66 -17.81
C LEU A 337 -10.03 -18.93 -17.27
N PRO A 338 -8.91 -18.83 -16.53
CA PRO A 338 -8.33 -19.98 -15.86
C PRO A 338 -9.30 -20.53 -14.81
N THR A 339 -9.43 -21.83 -14.70
CA THR A 339 -10.29 -22.52 -13.71
C THR A 339 -9.61 -22.66 -12.35
N SER A 340 -8.28 -22.68 -12.33
CA SER A 340 -7.43 -22.69 -11.14
C SER A 340 -6.28 -21.70 -11.34
N LEU A 341 -5.76 -21.17 -10.26
CA LEU A 341 -4.63 -20.24 -10.26
C LEU A 341 -3.41 -20.91 -9.62
N ILE A 342 -3.20 -20.70 -8.33
CA ILE A 342 -2.09 -21.31 -7.58
C ILE A 342 -2.64 -22.15 -6.43
N THR A 343 -1.79 -22.93 -5.79
CA THR A 343 -2.15 -23.65 -4.57
C THR A 343 -1.54 -22.95 -3.38
N ASN A 344 -2.38 -22.30 -2.57
CA ASN A 344 -1.98 -21.72 -1.29
C ASN A 344 -2.28 -22.71 -0.16
N THR A 345 -1.38 -22.82 0.79
CA THR A 345 -1.59 -23.50 2.08
C THR A 345 -1.83 -22.46 3.14
N TYR A 346 -3.09 -22.24 3.50
CA TYR A 346 -3.48 -21.23 4.48
C TYR A 346 -3.43 -21.78 5.90
N TRP A 347 -3.07 -20.93 6.83
CA TRP A 347 -3.23 -21.20 8.25
C TRP A 347 -4.71 -21.21 8.64
N THR A 348 -5.06 -22.07 9.58
CA THR A 348 -6.39 -22.17 10.19
C THR A 348 -6.35 -21.73 11.65
N ALA A 349 -7.50 -21.52 12.26
CA ALA A 349 -7.55 -21.21 13.69
C ALA A 349 -6.96 -22.32 14.59
N ALA A 350 -6.95 -23.57 14.08
CA ALA A 350 -6.40 -24.73 14.81
C ALA A 350 -4.85 -24.79 14.76
N ASP A 351 -4.23 -24.12 13.79
CA ASP A 351 -2.78 -24.07 13.63
C ASP A 351 -2.15 -23.04 14.60
N ALA A 352 -2.96 -22.15 15.19
CA ALA A 352 -2.47 -21.10 16.06
C ALA A 352 -1.81 -21.67 17.33
N THR A 353 -0.52 -21.38 17.51
CA THR A 353 0.25 -21.71 18.72
C THR A 353 -0.01 -20.71 19.85
N VAL A 354 -0.39 -19.48 19.48
CA VAL A 354 -0.71 -18.38 20.41
C VAL A 354 -2.05 -17.74 20.03
N ASN A 355 -2.91 -17.54 21.03
CA ASN A 355 -4.12 -16.74 20.89
C ASN A 355 -3.90 -15.41 21.63
N ARG A 356 -3.83 -14.31 20.87
CA ARG A 356 -3.67 -12.97 21.46
C ARG A 356 -4.95 -12.48 22.09
N THR A 357 -4.79 -11.66 23.13
CA THR A 357 -5.92 -10.91 23.70
C THR A 357 -6.55 -10.04 22.62
N THR A 358 -7.88 -9.99 22.60
CA THR A 358 -8.63 -9.18 21.65
C THR A 358 -8.20 -7.72 21.74
N ILE A 359 -7.90 -7.12 20.58
CA ILE A 359 -7.67 -5.69 20.42
C ILE A 359 -9.02 -5.03 20.17
N ASN A 360 -9.40 -4.11 21.03
CA ASN A 360 -10.68 -3.41 20.94
C ASN A 360 -10.47 -2.04 20.31
N ILE A 361 -11.29 -1.71 19.31
CA ILE A 361 -11.39 -0.35 18.80
C ILE A 361 -12.23 0.44 19.80
N THR A 362 -11.66 1.53 20.32
CA THR A 362 -12.27 2.35 21.37
C THR A 362 -12.26 3.82 20.99
N ASN A 363 -13.07 4.63 21.69
CA ASN A 363 -13.04 6.08 21.55
C ASN A 363 -11.75 6.62 22.18
N GLY A 364 -11.03 7.44 21.44
CA GLY A 364 -9.92 8.23 21.98
C GLY A 364 -10.38 9.26 22.98
N GLN A 365 -9.45 9.85 23.73
CA GLN A 365 -9.76 10.97 24.63
C GLN A 365 -10.06 12.24 23.82
N PRO A 366 -11.09 13.02 24.19
CA PRO A 366 -11.35 14.29 23.52
C PRO A 366 -10.19 15.27 23.76
N GLY A 367 -9.63 15.81 22.69
CA GLY A 367 -8.59 16.83 22.70
C GLY A 367 -8.76 17.78 21.50
N PRO A 368 -8.02 18.91 21.45
CA PRO A 368 -8.15 19.90 20.35
C PRO A 368 -7.81 19.36 18.95
N ALA A 369 -7.08 18.25 18.88
CA ALA A 369 -6.77 17.50 17.65
C ALA A 369 -7.54 16.17 17.59
N SER A 370 -8.67 16.06 18.25
CA SER A 370 -9.34 14.81 18.57
C SER A 370 -9.77 14.06 17.32
N ILE A 371 -8.99 13.06 16.97
CA ILE A 371 -9.47 11.90 16.25
C ILE A 371 -9.92 10.90 17.32
N PRO A 372 -11.19 10.48 17.26
CA PRO A 372 -11.85 9.91 18.43
C PRO A 372 -11.59 8.42 18.64
N PHE A 373 -10.61 7.81 17.95
CA PHE A 373 -10.41 6.36 17.96
C PHE A 373 -9.00 5.95 18.33
N ASN A 374 -8.88 4.86 19.05
CA ASN A 374 -7.62 4.19 19.38
C ASN A 374 -7.84 2.69 19.62
N PHE A 375 -6.75 1.97 19.92
CA PHE A 375 -6.79 0.56 20.32
C PHE A 375 -6.66 0.46 21.85
N ASP A 376 -7.56 -0.31 22.47
CA ASP A 376 -7.53 -0.63 23.91
C ASP A 376 -7.40 0.62 24.81
N ASN A 377 -8.06 1.74 24.45
CA ASN A 377 -7.98 3.04 25.16
C ASN A 377 -6.56 3.62 25.25
N THR A 378 -5.67 3.24 24.31
CA THR A 378 -4.28 3.70 24.29
C THR A 378 -4.01 4.50 23.02
N THR A 379 -3.59 5.76 23.16
CA THR A 379 -3.11 6.56 22.03
C THR A 379 -1.65 6.22 21.77
N PHE A 380 -1.30 6.04 20.50
CA PHE A 380 0.07 5.73 20.08
C PHE A 380 1.07 6.79 20.51
N SER A 381 2.25 6.33 20.84
CA SER A 381 3.46 7.14 21.05
C SER A 381 4.66 6.37 20.52
N LEU A 382 5.58 7.05 19.86
CA LEU A 382 6.83 6.44 19.37
C LEU A 382 7.65 5.72 20.45
N THR A 383 7.44 6.09 21.73
CA THR A 383 8.15 5.52 22.87
C THR A 383 7.34 4.46 23.63
N MET A 384 6.14 4.07 23.13
CA MET A 384 5.36 3.04 23.78
C MET A 384 6.05 1.68 23.69
N ASN A 385 5.85 0.82 24.70
CA ASN A 385 6.39 -0.53 24.66
C ASN A 385 5.71 -1.36 23.56
N PRO A 386 6.48 -2.00 22.66
CA PRO A 386 5.91 -2.86 21.64
C PRO A 386 5.33 -4.15 22.22
N LYS A 387 4.32 -4.72 21.56
CA LYS A 387 3.92 -6.11 21.78
C LYS A 387 5.08 -7.02 21.35
N VAL A 388 5.30 -8.10 22.06
CA VAL A 388 6.32 -9.09 21.69
C VAL A 388 5.64 -10.29 21.06
N VAL A 389 6.06 -10.64 19.87
CA VAL A 389 5.73 -11.86 19.13
C VAL A 389 6.99 -12.71 19.08
N ASN A 390 6.91 -14.01 19.29
CA ASN A 390 8.11 -14.83 19.15
C ASN A 390 8.27 -15.36 17.73
N LEU A 391 9.50 -15.48 17.31
CA LEU A 391 9.84 -16.07 16.02
C LEU A 391 9.28 -17.51 15.93
N ASN A 392 8.67 -17.83 14.78
CA ASN A 392 7.98 -19.06 14.47
C ASN A 392 6.62 -19.26 15.15
N ASP A 393 6.13 -18.32 15.96
CA ASP A 393 4.77 -18.39 16.44
C ASP A 393 3.78 -18.25 15.27
N ILE A 394 2.76 -19.08 15.31
CA ILE A 394 1.54 -18.91 14.51
C ILE A 394 0.52 -18.28 15.45
N GLU A 395 0.20 -17.02 15.21
CA GLU A 395 -0.65 -16.28 16.14
C GLU A 395 -2.04 -16.05 15.57
N LYS A 396 -3.04 -16.24 16.41
CA LYS A 396 -4.39 -15.79 16.16
C LYS A 396 -4.62 -14.45 16.84
N TRP A 397 -4.92 -13.44 16.04
CA TRP A 397 -5.32 -12.11 16.48
C TRP A 397 -6.82 -11.92 16.30
N THR A 398 -7.43 -11.13 17.16
CA THR A 398 -8.85 -10.79 17.10
C THR A 398 -8.99 -9.29 17.30
N ILE A 399 -9.66 -8.63 16.35
CA ILE A 399 -9.98 -7.20 16.40
C ILE A 399 -11.49 -7.06 16.58
N ALA A 400 -11.91 -6.25 17.53
CA ALA A 400 -13.33 -6.01 17.82
C ALA A 400 -13.67 -4.52 17.69
N ASN A 401 -14.62 -4.19 16.81
CA ASN A 401 -15.20 -2.86 16.67
C ASN A 401 -16.54 -2.78 17.40
N THR A 402 -16.50 -2.86 18.71
CA THR A 402 -17.68 -2.79 19.58
C THR A 402 -18.06 -1.37 20.01
N ASN A 403 -17.31 -0.38 19.54
CA ASN A 403 -17.56 1.02 19.79
C ASN A 403 -18.98 1.42 19.35
N PRO A 404 -19.73 2.21 20.12
CA PRO A 404 -21.04 2.70 19.71
C PRO A 404 -21.02 3.65 18.51
N ALA A 405 -19.86 4.17 18.10
CA ALA A 405 -19.72 4.98 16.89
C ALA A 405 -20.22 4.23 15.64
N VAL A 406 -20.70 4.98 14.64
CA VAL A 406 -21.32 4.42 13.42
C VAL A 406 -20.29 3.93 12.38
N PHE A 407 -19.00 4.12 12.63
CA PHE A 407 -17.94 3.93 11.64
C PHE A 407 -17.37 2.52 11.63
N GLY A 408 -16.95 2.10 10.42
CA GLY A 408 -15.99 1.01 10.24
C GLY A 408 -14.56 1.53 10.19
N HIS A 409 -13.61 0.61 10.19
CA HIS A 409 -12.17 0.91 10.16
C HIS A 409 -11.46 -0.05 9.22
N SER A 410 -10.36 0.37 8.58
CA SER A 410 -9.44 -0.53 7.87
C SER A 410 -8.29 -0.86 8.79
N PHE A 411 -8.17 -2.10 9.21
CA PHE A 411 -7.07 -2.59 10.02
C PHE A 411 -5.96 -3.12 9.13
N HIS A 412 -4.72 -2.69 9.36
CA HIS A 412 -3.51 -3.16 8.68
C HIS A 412 -2.48 -3.65 9.70
N LEU A 413 -1.74 -4.69 9.32
CA LEU A 413 -0.63 -5.26 10.08
C LEU A 413 0.60 -5.33 9.16
N HIS A 414 1.71 -4.74 9.59
CA HIS A 414 3.00 -4.78 8.91
C HIS A 414 3.65 -6.17 8.98
N ASP A 415 4.70 -6.38 8.19
CA ASP A 415 5.56 -7.56 8.14
C ASP A 415 4.92 -8.76 7.47
N ILE A 416 3.82 -9.30 7.98
CA ILE A 416 3.30 -10.60 7.56
C ILE A 416 1.97 -10.49 6.79
N GLU A 417 1.76 -11.49 5.95
CA GLU A 417 0.44 -11.81 5.41
C GLU A 417 -0.31 -12.73 6.38
N PHE A 418 -1.60 -12.53 6.51
CA PHE A 418 -2.46 -13.34 7.37
C PHE A 418 -3.67 -13.88 6.63
N LYS A 419 -4.31 -14.87 7.21
CA LYS A 419 -5.58 -15.44 6.75
C LYS A 419 -6.72 -15.04 7.68
N ILE A 420 -7.76 -14.38 7.16
CA ILE A 420 -9.00 -14.17 7.93
C ILE A 420 -9.66 -15.54 8.15
N VAL A 421 -9.87 -15.91 9.40
CA VAL A 421 -10.46 -17.19 9.79
C VAL A 421 -11.88 -17.06 10.32
N SER A 422 -12.31 -15.85 10.72
CA SER A 422 -13.67 -15.63 11.18
C SER A 422 -14.06 -14.15 11.09
N ARG A 423 -15.35 -13.92 10.75
CA ARG A 423 -16.07 -12.63 10.86
C ARG A 423 -17.36 -12.86 11.63
N ASN A 424 -17.54 -12.24 12.81
CA ASN A 424 -18.70 -12.46 13.70
C ASN A 424 -19.02 -13.96 13.90
N ASN A 425 -17.99 -14.80 14.08
CA ASN A 425 -18.11 -16.28 14.13
C ASN A 425 -18.61 -16.94 12.82
N GLY A 426 -18.74 -16.20 11.71
CA GLY A 426 -18.99 -16.71 10.36
C GLY A 426 -17.70 -16.78 9.54
N THR A 427 -17.85 -17.05 8.24
CA THR A 427 -16.75 -17.09 7.28
C THR A 427 -16.55 -15.73 6.59
N ALA A 428 -15.31 -15.42 6.17
CA ALA A 428 -15.03 -14.32 5.27
C ALA A 428 -15.67 -14.53 3.89
N ALA A 429 -15.90 -13.46 3.14
CA ALA A 429 -16.38 -13.55 1.77
C ALA A 429 -15.37 -14.32 0.89
N ALA A 430 -15.85 -15.00 -0.15
CA ALA A 430 -14.99 -15.81 -1.01
C ALA A 430 -13.84 -15.00 -1.65
N TYR A 431 -14.07 -13.73 -2.01
CA TYR A 431 -13.05 -12.84 -2.55
C TYR A 431 -12.00 -12.40 -1.52
N GLU A 432 -12.26 -12.56 -0.22
CA GLU A 432 -11.30 -12.34 0.88
C GLU A 432 -10.56 -13.63 1.29
N SER A 433 -10.75 -14.72 0.56
CA SER A 433 -10.24 -16.04 0.95
C SER A 433 -8.74 -16.24 0.72
N GLY A 434 -8.00 -15.22 0.24
CA GLY A 434 -6.56 -15.24 0.05
C GLY A 434 -5.77 -14.77 1.27
N TRP A 435 -4.47 -14.57 1.05
CA TRP A 435 -3.58 -13.89 1.98
C TRP A 435 -3.88 -12.39 2.00
N LYS A 436 -4.02 -11.81 3.18
CA LYS A 436 -4.29 -10.40 3.37
C LYS A 436 -3.31 -9.78 4.36
N ASP A 437 -3.14 -8.47 4.27
CA ASP A 437 -2.47 -7.64 5.27
C ASP A 437 -3.37 -6.51 5.78
N THR A 438 -4.48 -6.27 5.09
CA THR A 438 -5.46 -5.23 5.40
C THR A 438 -6.87 -5.79 5.30
N PHE A 439 -7.76 -5.43 6.21
CA PHE A 439 -9.20 -5.73 6.11
C PHE A 439 -10.05 -4.63 6.72
N PHE A 440 -11.24 -4.47 6.17
CA PHE A 440 -12.25 -3.59 6.76
C PHE A 440 -13.01 -4.31 7.87
N ILE A 441 -13.27 -3.61 8.96
CA ILE A 441 -14.10 -4.07 10.07
C ILE A 441 -15.25 -3.10 10.29
N SER A 442 -16.49 -3.60 10.13
CA SER A 442 -17.72 -2.81 10.29
C SER A 442 -18.01 -2.51 11.76
N LYS A 443 -18.91 -1.57 12.00
CA LYS A 443 -19.45 -1.32 13.33
C LYS A 443 -20.07 -2.60 13.91
N GLY A 444 -19.73 -2.92 15.16
CA GLY A 444 -20.23 -4.07 15.89
C GLY A 444 -19.64 -5.40 15.42
N GLU A 445 -18.68 -5.37 14.50
CA GLU A 445 -18.05 -6.57 13.96
C GLU A 445 -16.83 -6.99 14.81
N THR A 446 -16.54 -8.30 14.78
CA THR A 446 -15.33 -8.91 15.31
C THR A 446 -14.70 -9.75 14.21
N VAL A 447 -13.43 -9.53 13.93
CA VAL A 447 -12.64 -10.24 12.91
C VAL A 447 -11.49 -10.96 13.58
N SER A 448 -11.33 -12.25 13.29
CA SER A 448 -10.13 -13.01 13.70
C SER A 448 -9.34 -13.44 12.48
N PHE A 449 -8.03 -13.34 12.58
CA PHE A 449 -7.10 -13.79 11.56
C PHE A 449 -5.92 -14.56 12.17
N VAL A 450 -5.23 -15.34 11.35
CA VAL A 450 -4.07 -16.13 11.72
C VAL A 450 -2.91 -15.83 10.78
N GLY A 451 -1.75 -15.52 11.34
CA GLY A 451 -0.51 -15.29 10.63
C GLY A 451 0.67 -15.95 11.31
N LYS A 452 1.74 -16.18 10.57
CA LYS A 452 2.99 -16.75 11.08
C LYS A 452 4.10 -15.72 11.01
N PHE A 453 4.88 -15.62 12.07
CA PHE A 453 6.04 -14.75 12.19
C PHE A 453 7.31 -15.60 12.10
N ASP A 454 7.79 -15.90 10.89
CA ASP A 454 8.81 -16.92 10.67
C ASP A 454 10.20 -16.40 10.29
N ASP A 455 10.38 -15.09 10.20
CA ASP A 455 11.69 -14.50 9.99
C ASP A 455 11.79 -13.05 10.50
N PHE A 456 12.92 -12.38 10.16
CA PHE A 456 13.23 -11.00 10.55
C PHE A 456 13.08 -10.72 12.04
N ALA A 457 13.44 -11.72 12.88
CA ALA A 457 13.46 -11.52 14.31
C ALA A 457 14.43 -10.38 14.68
N ASP A 458 13.87 -9.30 15.20
CA ASP A 458 14.62 -8.16 15.71
C ASP A 458 14.10 -7.84 17.11
N SER A 459 15.00 -7.90 18.09
CA SER A 459 14.70 -7.50 19.46
C SER A 459 14.92 -5.99 19.69
N ASP A 460 15.22 -5.21 18.64
CA ASP A 460 15.41 -3.78 18.73
C ASP A 460 14.06 -3.07 18.88
N VAL A 461 13.72 -2.70 20.10
CA VAL A 461 12.50 -1.97 20.44
C VAL A 461 12.43 -0.56 19.82
N THR A 462 13.51 -0.06 19.22
CA THR A 462 13.56 1.28 18.60
C THR A 462 13.07 1.27 17.16
N HIS A 463 12.93 0.10 16.53
CA HIS A 463 12.43 -0.08 15.18
C HIS A 463 11.36 -1.18 15.13
N PRO A 464 10.22 -1.00 15.81
CA PRO A 464 9.14 -1.99 15.78
C PRO A 464 8.36 -1.92 14.48
N TYR A 465 7.70 -3.02 14.13
CA TYR A 465 6.62 -3.04 13.14
C TYR A 465 5.35 -2.41 13.70
N MET A 466 4.46 -1.98 12.80
CA MET A 466 3.21 -1.33 13.17
C MET A 466 1.99 -2.24 12.94
N TYR A 467 0.93 -2.00 13.69
CA TYR A 467 -0.44 -2.32 13.30
C TYR A 467 -1.30 -1.07 13.54
N HIS A 468 -2.19 -0.76 12.63
CA HIS A 468 -2.91 0.50 12.72
C HIS A 468 -4.24 0.48 11.95
N CYS A 469 -5.08 1.47 12.20
CA CYS A 469 -6.16 1.82 11.29
C CYS A 469 -5.56 2.55 10.09
N HIS A 470 -5.84 2.09 8.89
CA HIS A 470 -5.30 2.66 7.65
C HIS A 470 -6.05 3.92 7.18
N PHE A 471 -6.99 4.43 7.96
CA PHE A 471 -7.57 5.75 7.70
C PHE A 471 -6.57 6.82 8.13
N GLY A 472 -6.11 7.64 7.18
CA GLY A 472 -5.00 8.58 7.40
C GLY A 472 -5.22 9.52 8.58
N GLY A 473 -6.46 9.97 8.80
CA GLY A 473 -6.81 10.80 9.95
C GLY A 473 -6.78 10.02 11.28
N HIS A 474 -7.17 8.74 11.29
CA HIS A 474 -7.14 7.90 12.49
C HIS A 474 -5.70 7.49 12.85
N GLU A 475 -4.90 7.16 11.82
CA GLU A 475 -3.47 6.87 11.94
C GLU A 475 -2.72 8.06 12.55
N ASP A 476 -2.81 9.25 11.95
CA ASP A 476 -2.19 10.48 12.45
C ASP A 476 -2.66 10.85 13.86
N GLY A 477 -3.91 10.49 14.21
CA GLY A 477 -4.47 10.64 15.55
C GLY A 477 -4.01 9.61 16.58
N GLY A 478 -3.19 8.65 16.17
CA GLY A 478 -2.62 7.64 17.05
C GLY A 478 -3.46 6.37 17.23
N MET A 479 -4.36 6.03 16.27
CA MET A 479 -4.99 4.72 16.22
C MET A 479 -4.01 3.68 15.67
N MET A 480 -2.91 3.50 16.39
CA MET A 480 -1.78 2.64 16.06
C MET A 480 -1.30 1.89 17.30
N GLY A 481 -0.59 0.79 17.06
CA GLY A 481 0.24 0.09 18.02
C GLY A 481 1.46 -0.50 17.33
N GLN A 482 2.38 -1.01 18.09
CA GLN A 482 3.63 -1.53 17.55
C GLN A 482 3.98 -2.89 18.15
N PHE A 483 4.76 -3.68 17.39
CA PHE A 483 5.22 -4.99 17.83
C PHE A 483 6.63 -5.29 17.31
N ILE A 484 7.31 -6.20 17.99
CA ILE A 484 8.60 -6.75 17.56
C ILE A 484 8.49 -8.27 17.45
N VAL A 485 9.22 -8.84 16.50
CA VAL A 485 9.42 -10.28 16.40
C VAL A 485 10.69 -10.62 17.15
N SER A 486 10.56 -11.30 18.29
CA SER A 486 11.69 -11.69 19.14
C SER A 486 12.18 -13.08 18.76
N GLY A 487 13.42 -13.17 18.29
CA GLY A 487 14.10 -14.46 18.23
C GLY A 487 14.31 -15.01 19.64
N ALA A 488 13.96 -16.26 19.89
CA ALA A 488 14.37 -16.90 21.12
C ALA A 488 15.89 -16.71 21.27
N LEU A 489 16.35 -16.22 22.42
CA LEU A 489 17.75 -16.27 22.81
C LEU A 489 18.14 -17.75 23.06
N GLY A 490 17.81 -18.61 22.10
CA GLY A 490 18.25 -19.99 22.08
C GLY A 490 19.71 -20.02 21.70
N THR A 491 20.52 -20.65 22.51
CA THR A 491 21.92 -20.99 22.25
C THR A 491 22.13 -21.94 21.06
N ASN A 492 21.13 -22.13 20.21
CA ASN A 492 21.22 -22.82 18.94
C ASN A 492 21.38 -21.77 17.82
N GLN A 493 22.57 -21.16 17.75
CA GLN A 493 23.08 -20.79 16.43
C GLN A 493 23.11 -22.09 15.61
N ASN A 494 22.17 -22.28 14.71
CA ASN A 494 22.46 -23.05 13.51
C ASN A 494 23.62 -22.28 12.87
N GLU A 495 24.85 -22.72 13.17
CA GLU A 495 26.03 -22.32 12.43
C GLU A 495 25.79 -22.79 10.98
N THR A 496 25.13 -21.94 10.19
CA THR A 496 25.29 -22.02 8.74
C THR A 496 26.81 -21.96 8.52
N ASN A 497 27.36 -22.86 7.72
CA ASN A 497 28.78 -23.16 7.55
C ASN A 497 29.71 -21.98 7.21
N THR A 498 29.22 -20.75 7.14
CA THR A 498 30.01 -19.55 6.91
C THR A 498 30.47 -18.92 8.21
N SER A 499 31.46 -19.53 8.86
CA SER A 499 32.06 -18.92 10.05
C SER A 499 33.25 -18.05 9.66
N PHE A 500 33.21 -16.79 10.07
CA PHE A 500 34.33 -15.87 9.92
C PHE A 500 34.69 -15.22 11.27
N SER A 501 35.88 -14.68 11.37
CA SER A 501 36.32 -13.85 12.48
C SER A 501 36.85 -12.51 12.00
N LEU A 502 36.70 -11.48 12.84
CA LEU A 502 37.18 -10.13 12.60
C LEU A 502 38.43 -9.85 13.45
N TYR A 503 39.48 -9.29 12.85
CA TYR A 503 40.69 -8.93 13.58
C TYR A 503 41.40 -7.71 12.96
N PRO A 504 42.13 -6.92 13.77
CA PRO A 504 42.04 -6.93 15.23
C PRO A 504 40.68 -6.45 15.71
N ASN A 505 40.20 -6.93 16.85
CA ASN A 505 39.01 -6.45 17.50
C ASN A 505 39.28 -6.27 18.99
N PRO A 506 39.37 -5.05 19.53
CA PRO A 506 39.11 -3.74 18.89
C PRO A 506 40.13 -3.32 17.81
N SER A 507 39.66 -2.51 16.83
CA SER A 507 40.47 -1.99 15.73
C SER A 507 40.43 -0.46 15.67
N SER A 508 41.54 0.16 15.21
CA SER A 508 41.60 1.61 15.03
C SER A 508 41.46 2.04 13.55
N ASN A 509 42.12 1.39 12.61
CA ASN A 509 42.15 1.85 11.22
C ASN A 509 41.75 0.76 10.21
N LEU A 510 42.26 -0.47 10.41
CA LEU A 510 42.03 -1.56 9.46
C LEU A 510 41.40 -2.75 10.17
N LEU A 511 40.35 -3.29 9.56
CA LEU A 511 39.63 -4.47 10.00
C LEU A 511 39.80 -5.58 8.96
N TYR A 512 40.25 -6.76 9.38
CA TYR A 512 40.40 -7.91 8.51
C TYR A 512 39.38 -8.98 8.79
N VAL A 513 39.02 -9.71 7.76
CA VAL A 513 38.11 -10.85 7.82
C VAL A 513 38.86 -12.14 7.59
N ASN A 514 38.74 -13.07 8.50
CA ASN A 514 39.30 -14.42 8.34
C ASN A 514 38.11 -15.41 8.14
N LEU A 515 37.96 -15.93 6.91
CA LEU A 515 36.98 -16.98 6.60
C LEU A 515 37.53 -18.33 7.01
N LYS A 516 36.74 -19.15 7.70
CA LYS A 516 37.13 -20.52 8.05
C LYS A 516 37.04 -21.47 6.86
N ASP A 517 36.22 -21.18 5.87
CA ASP A 517 36.12 -21.93 4.63
C ASP A 517 36.48 -21.04 3.44
N ASN A 518 37.56 -21.36 2.77
CA ASN A 518 38.05 -20.63 1.61
C ASN A 518 37.18 -20.78 0.35
N ASN A 519 36.20 -21.67 0.34
CA ASN A 519 35.29 -21.86 -0.77
C ASN A 519 34.02 -20.99 -0.68
N THR A 520 33.87 -20.21 0.40
CA THR A 520 32.74 -19.31 0.58
C THR A 520 32.87 -18.11 -0.35
N GLU A 521 31.97 -17.99 -1.33
CA GLU A 521 31.86 -16.78 -2.15
C GLU A 521 30.99 -15.75 -1.44
N ILE A 522 31.59 -14.62 -1.06
CA ILE A 522 30.89 -13.51 -0.42
C ILE A 522 30.42 -12.52 -1.48
N TYR A 523 29.15 -12.12 -1.41
CA TYR A 523 28.57 -11.17 -2.34
C TYR A 523 28.92 -9.73 -1.96
N TYR A 524 28.69 -9.36 -0.70
CA TYR A 524 29.07 -8.06 -0.13
C TYR A 524 29.22 -8.12 1.39
N VAL A 525 29.84 -7.07 1.91
CA VAL A 525 30.00 -6.82 3.34
C VAL A 525 29.31 -5.51 3.70
N THR A 526 28.57 -5.50 4.80
CA THR A 526 27.94 -4.28 5.35
C THR A 526 28.45 -4.02 6.75
N ILE A 527 28.83 -2.77 7.03
CA ILE A 527 29.13 -2.29 8.38
C ILE A 527 28.06 -1.29 8.79
N SER A 528 27.46 -1.53 9.96
CA SER A 528 26.40 -0.69 10.51
C SER A 528 26.71 -0.28 11.94
N THR A 529 26.20 0.87 12.39
CA THR A 529 26.17 1.23 13.81
C THR A 529 25.34 0.21 14.57
N ILE A 530 25.43 0.20 15.90
CA ILE A 530 24.56 -0.64 16.76
C ILE A 530 23.08 -0.26 16.63
N THR A 531 22.77 0.94 16.09
CA THR A 531 21.42 1.42 15.79
C THR A 531 20.96 1.04 14.37
N GLY A 532 21.68 0.18 13.66
CA GLY A 532 21.32 -0.31 12.33
C GLY A 532 21.67 0.62 11.16
N ARG A 533 22.16 1.85 11.41
CA ARG A 533 22.58 2.74 10.31
C ARG A 533 23.78 2.17 9.59
N VAL A 534 23.64 1.84 8.30
CA VAL A 534 24.73 1.42 7.45
C VAL A 534 25.72 2.58 7.29
N VAL A 535 26.98 2.34 7.60
CA VAL A 535 28.07 3.31 7.48
C VAL A 535 29.06 2.94 6.38
N MET A 536 29.03 1.67 5.94
CA MET A 536 29.88 1.19 4.86
C MET A 536 29.29 -0.06 4.22
N MET A 537 29.33 -0.12 2.88
CA MET A 537 28.98 -1.30 2.10
C MET A 537 30.09 -1.56 1.08
N LEU A 538 30.64 -2.76 1.07
CA LEU A 538 31.80 -3.13 0.26
C LEU A 538 31.45 -4.35 -0.58
N PRO A 539 31.45 -4.25 -1.92
CA PRO A 539 31.39 -5.40 -2.81
C PRO A 539 32.69 -6.21 -2.78
N GLN A 540 32.64 -7.45 -3.22
CA GLN A 540 33.85 -8.22 -3.48
C GLN A 540 34.59 -7.63 -4.70
N PRO A 541 35.92 -7.43 -4.71
CA PRO A 541 36.95 -7.92 -3.75
C PRO A 541 37.42 -6.89 -2.71
N GLU A 542 36.81 -5.73 -2.57
CA GLU A 542 37.33 -4.58 -1.83
C GLU A 542 37.63 -4.85 -0.33
N TRP A 543 36.96 -5.81 0.28
CA TRP A 543 37.14 -6.14 1.69
C TRP A 543 38.26 -7.18 1.96
N GLN A 544 38.77 -7.87 0.93
CA GLN A 544 39.74 -8.99 1.09
C GLN A 544 41.11 -8.55 1.58
N ASN A 545 41.52 -7.34 1.24
CA ASN A 545 42.84 -6.79 1.60
C ASN A 545 42.85 -5.98 2.90
N GLY A 546 41.74 -6.04 3.66
CA GLY A 546 41.53 -5.23 4.84
C GLY A 546 40.65 -4.03 4.55
N ILE A 547 39.72 -3.79 5.45
CA ILE A 547 38.71 -2.73 5.36
C ILE A 547 39.20 -1.52 6.13
N ASP A 548 39.34 -0.39 5.47
CA ASP A 548 39.70 0.87 6.11
C ASP A 548 38.46 1.42 6.86
N ILE A 549 38.55 1.42 8.18
CA ILE A 549 37.54 1.95 9.08
C ILE A 549 37.98 3.23 9.79
N SER A 550 39.05 3.88 9.30
CA SER A 550 39.64 5.09 9.92
C SER A 550 38.63 6.26 10.01
N SER A 551 37.70 6.33 9.05
CA SER A 551 36.66 7.35 8.99
C SER A 551 35.49 7.13 9.98
N LEU A 552 35.41 5.96 10.60
CA LEU A 552 34.35 5.68 11.57
C LEU A 552 34.68 6.29 12.94
N GLU A 553 33.66 6.80 13.60
CA GLU A 553 33.79 7.26 15.00
C GLU A 553 34.05 6.07 15.96
N SER A 554 34.67 6.35 17.11
CA SER A 554 34.87 5.31 18.12
C SER A 554 33.52 4.78 18.64
N GLY A 555 33.34 3.46 18.63
CA GLY A 555 32.06 2.86 19.00
C GLY A 555 31.98 1.37 18.68
N VAL A 556 30.82 0.79 18.94
CA VAL A 556 30.50 -0.60 18.60
C VAL A 556 29.76 -0.62 17.27
N TYR A 557 30.16 -1.53 16.39
CA TYR A 557 29.59 -1.71 15.06
C TYR A 557 29.22 -3.17 14.83
N THR A 558 28.26 -3.39 13.95
CA THR A 558 27.92 -4.70 13.40
C THR A 558 28.53 -4.87 12.02
N PHE A 559 29.08 -6.02 11.77
CA PHE A 559 29.67 -6.43 10.50
C PHE A 559 28.87 -7.61 9.97
N GLN A 560 28.32 -7.47 8.78
CA GLN A 560 27.49 -8.49 8.15
C GLN A 560 28.10 -8.93 6.83
N MET A 561 28.11 -10.24 6.59
CA MET A 561 28.51 -10.84 5.33
C MET A 561 27.36 -11.63 4.74
N MET A 562 27.13 -11.47 3.43
CA MET A 562 26.17 -12.27 2.68
C MET A 562 26.90 -13.30 1.83
N ASP A 563 26.58 -14.57 2.04
CA ASP A 563 27.02 -15.67 1.20
C ASP A 563 26.30 -15.65 -0.15
N LYS A 564 27.07 -15.75 -1.24
CA LYS A 564 26.55 -15.66 -2.61
C LYS A 564 25.69 -16.85 -3.01
N GLN A 565 26.00 -18.06 -2.52
CA GLN A 565 25.32 -19.29 -2.87
C GLN A 565 24.08 -19.53 -2.01
N THR A 566 24.24 -19.42 -0.68
CA THR A 566 23.16 -19.71 0.28
C THR A 566 22.26 -18.51 0.56
N LYS A 567 22.71 -17.29 0.16
CA LYS A 567 22.06 -16.02 0.50
C LYS A 567 21.91 -15.79 2.01
N SER A 568 22.65 -16.56 2.82
CA SER A 568 22.64 -16.40 4.27
C SER A 568 23.45 -15.20 4.72
N LEU A 569 22.96 -14.48 5.72
CA LEU A 569 23.63 -13.37 6.40
C LEU A 569 24.26 -13.85 7.68
N THR A 570 25.57 -13.63 7.82
CA THR A 570 26.28 -13.89 9.08
C THR A 570 26.76 -12.58 9.67
N THR A 571 26.47 -12.34 10.95
CA THR A 571 26.75 -11.08 11.66
C THR A 571 27.78 -11.28 12.76
N ARG A 572 28.71 -10.32 12.90
CA ARG A 572 29.67 -10.22 14.02
C ARG A 572 29.75 -8.77 14.50
N LYS A 573 30.07 -8.58 15.78
CA LYS A 573 30.30 -7.25 16.35
C LYS A 573 31.81 -6.97 16.43
N PHE A 574 32.17 -5.71 16.20
CA PHE A 574 33.54 -5.23 16.45
C PHE A 574 33.52 -3.86 17.13
N ILE A 575 34.64 -3.50 17.74
CA ILE A 575 34.83 -2.23 18.45
C ILE A 575 35.83 -1.39 17.64
N LYS A 576 35.41 -0.21 17.22
CA LYS A 576 36.26 0.85 16.67
C LYS A 576 36.81 1.67 17.83
N LYS A 577 38.12 1.79 17.92
CA LYS A 577 38.84 2.67 18.87
C LYS A 577 38.97 4.08 18.37
#